data_4904d4ae27dc7d73e6278aab70d93b78
#
_entry.id   4904d4ae27dc7d73e6278aab70d93b78
#
_cell.length_a   1.000
_cell.length_b   1.000
_cell.length_c   1.000
_cell.angle_alpha   90.00
_cell.angle_beta   90.00
_cell.angle_gamma   90.00
#
_symmetry.space_group_name_H-M   'P 1'
#
loop_
_entity.id
_entity.type
_entity.pdbx_description
1 polymer ?
#
loop_
_entity_poly.entity_id
_entity_poly.type
_entity_poly.pdbx_seq_one_letter_code
_entity_poly.pdbx_strand_id
1 'polypeptide(L)'
;ALREGLHHDLGNMGNTALYTRSRVGTKHLIEEYINQACESLDFLCDTKVPGFPVADKLQFFRDTLTSYGRPALLLSGGATLGMFHFGVIKALWEKGLLPQVIAGSSIGAIIAGILGVHSDAEIPDMLVPENHDMRAWKWRGLFSAIRGDGLMDQEQLKACLRANIGEYTFEEAFQKTGRSINVSVSPVQTHQKARLLCGYTSPYLLVWSAVLASAAVPGIF
;
A
#
# COMPACT_ATOMS: atom_id res chain seq x y z
N ALA A 1 -3.98 8.11 30.76
CA ALA A 1 -2.58 8.00 30.31
C ALA A 1 -2.48 7.22 28.99
N LEU A 2 -2.75 5.89 28.95
CA LEU A 2 -2.57 5.08 27.72
C LEU A 2 -3.41 5.60 26.54
N ARG A 3 -4.71 5.86 26.76
CA ARG A 3 -5.61 6.43 25.73
C ARG A 3 -5.11 7.78 25.22
N GLU A 4 -4.65 8.62 26.08
CA GLU A 4 -4.12 9.94 25.76
C GLU A 4 -2.80 9.83 24.96
N GLY A 5 -1.88 8.94 25.40
CA GLY A 5 -0.66 8.67 24.65
C GLY A 5 -0.91 8.18 23.24
N LEU A 6 -1.86 7.26 23.04
CA LEU A 6 -2.23 6.74 21.73
C LEU A 6 -2.87 7.81 20.83
N HIS A 7 -3.67 8.73 21.39
CA HIS A 7 -4.21 9.86 20.66
C HIS A 7 -3.16 10.88 20.19
N HIS A 8 -2.04 10.98 20.90
CA HIS A 8 -0.94 11.89 20.62
C HIS A 8 0.29 11.18 20.06
N ASP A 9 0.11 10.34 19.06
CA ASP A 9 1.18 9.63 18.36
C ASP A 9 2.09 8.86 19.32
N LEU A 10 1.47 8.14 20.24
CA LEU A 10 2.13 7.35 21.29
C LEU A 10 3.18 8.19 22.07
N GLY A 11 2.79 9.41 22.49
CA GLY A 11 3.71 10.31 23.16
C GLY A 11 4.78 10.90 22.26
N ASN A 12 4.43 11.14 20.99
CA ASN A 12 5.30 11.69 19.96
C ASN A 12 6.39 10.71 19.45
N MET A 13 6.11 9.41 19.51
CA MET A 13 7.03 8.38 18.99
C MET A 13 7.20 8.42 17.46
N GLY A 14 6.29 9.06 16.71
CA GLY A 14 6.44 9.32 15.26
C GLY A 14 7.41 10.46 14.93
N ASN A 15 7.98 11.16 15.92
CA ASN A 15 8.90 12.25 15.69
C ASN A 15 10.19 11.76 15.00
N THR A 16 10.43 12.23 13.79
CA THR A 16 11.58 11.83 12.97
C THR A 16 12.92 12.12 13.64
N ALA A 17 13.00 13.14 14.53
CA ALA A 17 14.21 13.44 15.28
C ALA A 17 14.65 12.29 16.20
N LEU A 18 13.74 11.41 16.62
CA LEU A 18 14.06 10.22 17.40
C LEU A 18 14.84 9.16 16.57
N TYR A 19 14.71 9.19 15.24
CA TYR A 19 15.21 8.13 14.36
C TYR A 19 16.31 8.60 13.41
N THR A 20 16.46 9.89 13.14
CA THR A 20 17.43 10.46 12.19
C THR A 20 18.88 10.37 12.67
N ARG A 21 19.11 10.18 13.97
CA ARG A 21 20.44 10.01 14.55
C ARG A 21 20.53 8.67 15.24
N SER A 22 21.35 7.77 14.68
CA SER A 22 21.72 6.52 15.31
C SER A 22 23.16 6.64 15.81
N ARG A 23 23.35 6.39 17.10
CA ARG A 23 24.68 6.19 17.71
C ARG A 23 24.83 4.72 18.05
N VAL A 24 26.05 4.30 18.36
CA VAL A 24 26.30 2.93 18.85
C VAL A 24 25.36 2.64 20.03
N GLY A 25 24.59 1.56 19.93
CA GLY A 25 23.72 1.10 21.01
C GLY A 25 22.27 1.38 20.81
N THR A 26 21.77 1.75 19.73
CA THR A 26 20.34 1.58 19.44
C THR A 26 19.34 2.44 20.24
N LYS A 27 18.10 2.30 19.90
CA LYS A 27 16.93 2.98 20.47
C LYS A 27 16.26 2.14 21.59
N HIS A 28 17.03 1.48 22.44
CA HIS A 28 16.50 0.57 23.49
C HIS A 28 15.35 1.17 24.29
N LEU A 29 15.49 2.43 24.73
CA LEU A 29 14.43 3.07 25.50
C LEU A 29 13.13 3.27 24.68
N ILE A 30 13.24 3.50 23.37
CA ILE A 30 12.08 3.58 22.47
C ILE A 30 11.42 2.21 22.34
N GLU A 31 12.23 1.16 22.15
CA GLU A 31 11.76 -0.22 22.05
C GLU A 31 11.07 -0.66 23.36
N GLU A 32 11.69 -0.39 24.49
CA GLU A 32 11.10 -0.66 25.81
C GLU A 32 9.77 0.07 26.02
N TYR A 33 9.70 1.35 25.64
CA TYR A 33 8.48 2.13 25.74
C TYR A 33 7.34 1.57 24.86
N ILE A 34 7.66 1.21 23.61
CA ILE A 34 6.68 0.62 22.68
C ILE A 34 6.20 -0.74 23.21
N ASN A 35 7.14 -1.59 23.66
CA ASN A 35 6.80 -2.89 24.24
C ASN A 35 5.89 -2.74 25.47
N GLN A 36 6.20 -1.81 26.36
CA GLN A 36 5.36 -1.55 27.52
C GLN A 36 3.96 -1.04 27.16
N ALA A 37 3.85 -0.26 26.08
CA ALA A 37 2.55 0.17 25.55
C ALA A 37 1.75 -1.02 24.98
N CYS A 38 2.41 -1.92 24.24
CA CYS A 38 1.79 -3.16 23.73
C CYS A 38 1.33 -4.06 24.89
N GLU A 39 2.21 -4.34 25.86
CA GLU A 39 1.86 -5.14 27.04
C GLU A 39 0.66 -4.54 27.81
N SER A 40 0.58 -3.21 27.89
CA SER A 40 -0.55 -2.52 28.53
C SER A 40 -1.86 -2.70 27.77
N LEU A 41 -1.80 -2.73 26.42
CA LEU A 41 -2.95 -3.01 25.56
C LEU A 41 -3.41 -4.46 25.71
N ASP A 42 -2.47 -5.42 25.70
CA ASP A 42 -2.75 -6.84 25.89
C ASP A 42 -3.35 -7.09 27.27
N PHE A 43 -2.80 -6.49 28.32
CA PHE A 43 -3.37 -6.55 29.66
C PHE A 43 -4.82 -6.05 29.71
N LEU A 44 -5.11 -4.90 29.08
CA LEU A 44 -6.48 -4.37 28.99
C LEU A 44 -7.41 -5.29 28.20
N CYS A 45 -6.91 -5.92 27.14
CA CYS A 45 -7.67 -6.87 26.34
C CYS A 45 -8.07 -8.09 27.14
N ASP A 46 -7.11 -8.75 27.80
CA ASP A 46 -7.27 -10.07 28.36
C ASP A 46 -7.81 -10.06 29.81
N THR A 47 -7.48 -9.04 30.59
CA THR A 47 -7.82 -8.99 32.00
C THR A 47 -9.28 -8.59 32.23
N LYS A 48 -9.99 -9.33 33.09
CA LYS A 48 -11.32 -8.94 33.58
C LYS A 48 -11.16 -7.92 34.69
N VAL A 49 -11.38 -6.64 34.38
CA VAL A 49 -11.31 -5.57 35.37
C VAL A 49 -12.70 -5.22 35.87
N PRO A 50 -12.95 -5.23 37.18
CA PRO A 50 -14.21 -4.75 37.74
C PRO A 50 -14.47 -3.30 37.34
N GLY A 51 -15.68 -2.98 36.86
CA GLY A 51 -16.04 -1.64 36.41
C GLY A 51 -15.61 -1.28 34.98
N PHE A 52 -14.98 -2.21 34.24
CA PHE A 52 -14.63 -2.04 32.82
C PHE A 52 -15.19 -3.20 31.98
N PRO A 53 -16.48 -3.13 31.59
CA PRO A 53 -17.16 -4.20 30.86
C PRO A 53 -16.62 -4.38 29.44
N VAL A 54 -16.89 -5.54 28.84
CA VAL A 54 -16.42 -5.88 27.48
C VAL A 54 -16.85 -4.84 26.44
N ALA A 55 -18.04 -4.26 26.58
CA ALA A 55 -18.53 -3.23 25.69
C ALA A 55 -17.64 -1.97 25.70
N ASP A 56 -17.22 -1.52 26.88
CA ASP A 56 -16.34 -0.35 27.03
C ASP A 56 -14.92 -0.64 26.54
N LYS A 57 -14.42 -1.89 26.72
CA LYS A 57 -13.17 -2.34 26.12
C LYS A 57 -13.23 -2.28 24.61
N LEU A 58 -14.28 -2.84 24.02
CA LEU A 58 -14.45 -2.83 22.58
C LEU A 58 -14.51 -1.40 22.03
N GLN A 59 -15.23 -0.51 22.72
CA GLN A 59 -15.30 0.89 22.35
C GLN A 59 -13.93 1.57 22.47
N PHE A 60 -13.20 1.33 23.54
CA PHE A 60 -11.83 1.83 23.71
C PHE A 60 -10.91 1.43 22.55
N PHE A 61 -10.92 0.14 22.15
CA PHE A 61 -10.06 -0.33 21.05
C PHE A 61 -10.51 0.21 19.69
N ARG A 62 -11.81 0.37 19.44
CA ARG A 62 -12.33 1.01 18.21
C ARG A 62 -11.93 2.48 18.12
N ASP A 63 -12.10 3.23 19.18
CA ASP A 63 -11.73 4.64 19.24
C ASP A 63 -10.21 4.81 19.06
N THR A 64 -9.42 3.96 19.70
CA THR A 64 -7.97 3.96 19.59
C THR A 64 -7.53 3.63 18.17
N LEU A 65 -8.10 2.59 17.53
CA LEU A 65 -7.80 2.24 16.14
C LEU A 65 -8.09 3.38 15.18
N THR A 66 -9.19 4.12 15.42
CA THR A 66 -9.57 5.25 14.57
C THR A 66 -8.64 6.44 14.76
N SER A 67 -8.25 6.76 15.98
CA SER A 67 -7.43 7.92 16.29
C SER A 67 -5.93 7.72 16.07
N TYR A 68 -5.41 6.54 16.35
CA TYR A 68 -4.01 6.18 16.07
C TYR A 68 -3.78 5.99 14.57
N GLY A 69 -4.80 5.49 13.85
CA GLY A 69 -4.77 5.26 12.41
C GLY A 69 -4.08 3.94 12.04
N ARG A 70 -3.82 3.81 10.73
CA ARG A 70 -3.15 2.65 10.15
C ARG A 70 -1.97 3.11 9.29
N PRO A 71 -0.84 2.39 9.31
CA PRO A 71 0.25 2.68 8.40
C PRO A 71 -0.20 2.43 6.95
N ALA A 72 0.30 3.26 6.03
CA ALA A 72 0.08 3.08 4.61
C ALA A 72 1.43 2.98 3.89
N LEU A 73 1.54 2.03 2.95
CA LEU A 73 2.68 1.92 2.04
C LEU A 73 2.38 2.72 0.77
N LEU A 74 3.15 3.76 0.51
CA LEU A 74 3.02 4.59 -0.68
C LEU A 74 4.13 4.26 -1.67
N LEU A 75 3.74 3.74 -2.84
CA LEU A 75 4.63 3.32 -3.90
C LEU A 75 4.66 4.40 -4.99
N SER A 76 5.80 5.06 -5.15
CA SER A 76 5.97 6.13 -6.13
C SER A 76 6.03 5.60 -7.56
N GLY A 77 5.77 6.49 -8.52
CA GLY A 77 6.13 6.28 -9.92
C GLY A 77 7.64 6.22 -10.11
N GLY A 78 8.10 5.78 -11.27
CA GLY A 78 9.53 5.69 -11.54
C GLY A 78 9.91 4.76 -12.71
N ALA A 79 8.97 4.45 -13.59
CA ALA A 79 9.17 3.56 -14.72
C ALA A 79 9.85 2.24 -14.28
N THR A 80 10.94 1.83 -14.92
CA THR A 80 11.64 0.57 -14.62
C THR A 80 12.22 0.51 -13.19
N LEU A 81 12.48 1.65 -12.55
CA LEU A 81 12.96 1.69 -11.16
C LEU A 81 11.90 1.19 -10.16
N GLY A 82 10.63 1.17 -10.56
CA GLY A 82 9.55 0.64 -9.73
C GLY A 82 9.70 -0.85 -9.39
N MET A 83 10.53 -1.60 -10.11
CA MET A 83 10.82 -3.00 -9.78
C MET A 83 11.45 -3.17 -8.39
N PHE A 84 12.14 -2.14 -7.88
CA PHE A 84 12.67 -2.15 -6.51
C PHE A 84 11.57 -2.20 -5.43
N HIS A 85 10.34 -1.81 -5.76
CA HIS A 85 9.20 -1.93 -4.84
C HIS A 85 8.94 -3.38 -4.42
N PHE A 86 9.16 -4.37 -5.29
CA PHE A 86 9.06 -5.78 -4.91
C PHE A 86 10.02 -6.14 -3.79
N GLY A 87 11.25 -5.62 -3.82
CA GLY A 87 12.24 -5.83 -2.75
C GLY A 87 11.80 -5.19 -1.41
N VAL A 88 11.20 -4.00 -1.47
CA VAL A 88 10.64 -3.33 -0.28
C VAL A 88 9.47 -4.13 0.30
N ILE A 89 8.54 -4.57 -0.56
CA ILE A 89 7.40 -5.40 -0.16
C ILE A 89 7.88 -6.70 0.49
N LYS A 90 8.86 -7.38 -0.14
CA LYS A 90 9.46 -8.60 0.40
C LYS A 90 10.02 -8.39 1.80
N ALA A 91 10.83 -7.35 1.97
CA ALA A 91 11.44 -7.04 3.26
C ALA A 91 10.41 -6.73 4.35
N LEU A 92 9.36 -5.97 4.03
CA LEU A 92 8.27 -5.66 4.95
C LEU A 92 7.46 -6.91 5.29
N TRP A 93 7.13 -7.74 4.28
CA TRP A 93 6.38 -8.97 4.48
C TRP A 93 7.13 -9.98 5.35
N GLU A 94 8.42 -10.23 5.07
CA GLU A 94 9.28 -11.13 5.87
C GLU A 94 9.40 -10.71 7.34
N LYS A 95 9.21 -9.41 7.62
CA LYS A 95 9.23 -8.86 8.99
C LYS A 95 7.84 -8.75 9.63
N GLY A 96 6.77 -9.14 8.93
CA GLY A 96 5.39 -8.96 9.42
C GLY A 96 4.95 -7.50 9.52
N LEU A 97 5.61 -6.60 8.76
CA LEU A 97 5.38 -5.14 8.80
C LEU A 97 4.66 -4.61 7.55
N LEU A 98 4.17 -5.48 6.67
CA LEU A 98 3.50 -5.06 5.44
C LEU A 98 2.15 -4.42 5.76
N PRO A 99 1.95 -3.11 5.43
CA PRO A 99 0.69 -2.44 5.71
C PRO A 99 -0.48 -3.00 4.90
N GLN A 100 -1.68 -2.91 5.48
CA GLN A 100 -2.93 -3.28 4.79
C GLN A 100 -3.43 -2.16 3.86
N VAL A 101 -2.99 -0.92 4.06
CA VAL A 101 -3.31 0.21 3.18
C VAL A 101 -2.14 0.44 2.24
N ILE A 102 -2.40 0.34 0.94
CA ILE A 102 -1.39 0.46 -0.10
C ILE A 102 -1.84 1.50 -1.09
N ALA A 103 -0.98 2.45 -1.41
CA ALA A 103 -1.24 3.45 -2.44
C ALA A 103 -0.13 3.43 -3.49
N GLY A 104 -0.49 3.69 -4.75
CA GLY A 104 0.49 3.74 -5.81
C GLY A 104 0.16 4.72 -6.93
N SER A 105 1.22 5.13 -7.65
CA SER A 105 1.14 5.96 -8.85
C SER A 105 2.00 5.33 -9.96
N SER A 106 1.49 5.26 -11.19
CA SER A 106 2.20 4.70 -12.35
C SER A 106 2.69 3.27 -12.05
N ILE A 107 4.00 3.00 -12.15
CA ILE A 107 4.56 1.69 -11.78
C ILE A 107 4.22 1.31 -10.33
N GLY A 108 4.20 2.26 -9.41
CA GLY A 108 3.78 2.01 -8.03
C GLY A 108 2.32 1.57 -7.94
N ALA A 109 1.44 2.06 -8.83
CA ALA A 109 0.05 1.59 -8.93
C ALA A 109 -0.03 0.16 -9.48
N ILE A 110 0.83 -0.20 -10.43
CA ILE A 110 0.93 -1.58 -10.95
C ILE A 110 1.29 -2.53 -9.82
N ILE A 111 2.33 -2.22 -9.06
CA ILE A 111 2.79 -3.05 -7.95
C ILE A 111 1.74 -3.09 -6.81
N ALA A 112 1.10 -1.94 -6.50
CA ALA A 112 0.02 -1.89 -5.53
C ALA A 112 -1.19 -2.74 -5.96
N GLY A 113 -1.54 -2.71 -7.24
CA GLY A 113 -2.62 -3.54 -7.81
C GLY A 113 -2.30 -5.03 -7.73
N ILE A 114 -1.09 -5.42 -8.12
CA ILE A 114 -0.65 -6.82 -8.03
C ILE A 114 -0.69 -7.27 -6.55
N LEU A 115 -0.04 -6.55 -5.65
CA LEU A 115 -0.02 -6.90 -4.23
C LEU A 115 -1.43 -6.95 -3.62
N GLY A 116 -2.29 -6.01 -4.02
CA GLY A 116 -3.62 -5.86 -3.45
C GLY A 116 -4.61 -6.97 -3.82
N VAL A 117 -4.34 -7.75 -4.88
CA VAL A 117 -5.17 -8.90 -5.28
C VAL A 117 -4.62 -10.24 -4.81
N HIS A 118 -3.44 -10.25 -4.16
CA HIS A 118 -2.84 -11.46 -3.61
C HIS A 118 -2.99 -11.49 -2.08
N SER A 119 -3.48 -12.60 -1.55
CA SER A 119 -3.53 -12.87 -0.12
C SER A 119 -2.13 -13.05 0.47
N ASP A 120 -2.01 -13.04 1.81
CA ASP A 120 -0.71 -13.23 2.47
C ASP A 120 -0.05 -14.59 2.11
N ALA A 121 -0.86 -15.62 1.87
CA ALA A 121 -0.36 -16.93 1.46
C ALA A 121 0.17 -16.95 0.01
N GLU A 122 -0.34 -16.06 -0.85
CA GLU A 122 0.07 -15.95 -2.27
C GLU A 122 1.28 -15.01 -2.48
N ILE A 123 1.67 -14.23 -1.46
CA ILE A 123 2.80 -13.28 -1.58
C ILE A 123 4.11 -13.96 -1.96
N PRO A 124 4.52 -15.11 -1.41
CA PRO A 124 5.75 -15.76 -1.84
C PRO A 124 5.81 -16.02 -3.34
N ASP A 125 4.72 -16.53 -3.91
CA ASP A 125 4.61 -16.80 -5.35
C ASP A 125 4.55 -15.49 -6.17
N MET A 126 3.87 -14.47 -5.66
CA MET A 126 3.85 -13.13 -6.25
C MET A 126 5.25 -12.48 -6.29
N LEU A 127 6.14 -12.81 -5.39
CA LEU A 127 7.51 -12.27 -5.37
C LEU A 127 8.46 -12.97 -6.34
N VAL A 128 8.03 -14.04 -7.02
CA VAL A 128 8.81 -14.76 -8.03
C VAL A 128 8.66 -14.04 -9.38
N PRO A 129 9.74 -13.51 -9.99
CA PRO A 129 9.66 -12.73 -11.23
C PRO A 129 9.05 -13.49 -12.41
N GLU A 130 9.28 -14.80 -12.46
CA GLU A 130 8.80 -15.70 -13.52
C GLU A 130 7.28 -15.84 -13.55
N ASN A 131 6.61 -15.55 -12.44
CA ASN A 131 5.15 -15.61 -12.30
C ASN A 131 4.45 -14.37 -12.87
N HIS A 132 5.21 -13.36 -13.33
CA HIS A 132 4.67 -12.13 -13.87
C HIS A 132 4.76 -12.06 -15.40
N ASP A 133 3.69 -11.58 -16.02
CA ASP A 133 3.74 -11.19 -17.41
C ASP A 133 4.44 -9.82 -17.56
N MET A 134 5.67 -9.86 -18.04
CA MET A 134 6.53 -8.68 -18.21
C MET A 134 6.62 -8.21 -19.66
N ARG A 135 5.77 -8.73 -20.56
CA ARG A 135 5.85 -8.44 -22.02
C ARG A 135 5.61 -6.97 -22.35
N ALA A 136 4.84 -6.24 -21.53
CA ALA A 136 4.58 -4.81 -21.72
C ALA A 136 5.84 -3.94 -21.64
N TRP A 137 6.91 -4.44 -21.04
CA TRP A 137 8.16 -3.70 -20.84
C TRP A 137 9.12 -3.81 -22.04
N LYS A 138 8.71 -4.47 -23.14
CA LYS A 138 9.49 -4.52 -24.36
C LYS A 138 9.38 -3.20 -25.10
N TRP A 139 10.49 -2.48 -25.23
CA TRP A 139 10.60 -1.24 -25.99
C TRP A 139 10.30 -1.48 -27.47
N ARG A 140 9.41 -0.68 -28.05
CA ARG A 140 9.12 -0.69 -29.49
C ARG A 140 10.23 -0.05 -30.36
N GLY A 141 11.28 0.48 -29.76
CA GLY A 141 12.40 1.13 -30.45
C GLY A 141 12.11 2.58 -30.87
N LEU A 142 13.20 3.31 -31.16
CA LEU A 142 13.16 4.75 -31.47
C LEU A 142 12.31 5.10 -32.71
N PHE A 143 12.17 4.18 -33.65
CA PHE A 143 11.38 4.38 -34.88
C PHE A 143 9.88 4.48 -34.65
N SER A 144 9.34 3.84 -33.61
CA SER A 144 7.91 3.94 -33.23
C SER A 144 7.59 5.32 -32.65
N ALA A 145 8.51 5.87 -31.86
CA ALA A 145 8.37 7.21 -31.30
C ALA A 145 8.32 8.31 -32.37
N ILE A 146 9.10 8.15 -33.46
CA ILE A 146 9.12 9.10 -34.59
C ILE A 146 7.82 9.05 -35.40
N ARG A 147 7.11 7.92 -35.41
CA ARG A 147 5.80 7.76 -36.08
C ARG A 147 4.60 8.21 -35.25
N GLY A 148 4.80 8.59 -33.99
CA GLY A 148 3.71 8.97 -33.10
C GLY A 148 2.94 7.80 -32.48
N ASP A 149 3.43 6.58 -32.64
CA ASP A 149 2.77 5.34 -32.16
C ASP A 149 3.06 5.03 -30.67
N GLY A 150 3.67 5.97 -29.95
CA GLY A 150 4.12 5.76 -28.56
C GLY A 150 5.36 4.88 -28.45
N LEU A 151 6.05 4.95 -27.31
CA LEU A 151 7.24 4.13 -27.03
C LEU A 151 6.88 2.73 -26.55
N MET A 152 5.66 2.55 -26.05
CA MET A 152 5.13 1.29 -25.51
C MET A 152 3.73 1.02 -26.07
N ASP A 153 3.35 -0.26 -26.15
CA ASP A 153 2.05 -0.70 -26.65
C ASP A 153 1.00 -0.68 -25.54
N GLN A 154 0.00 0.18 -25.67
CA GLN A 154 -1.08 0.30 -24.68
C GLN A 154 -1.90 -1.00 -24.56
N GLU A 155 -2.19 -1.68 -25.66
CA GLU A 155 -2.94 -2.95 -25.63
C GLU A 155 -2.10 -4.06 -24.97
N GLN A 156 -0.79 -4.05 -25.18
CA GLN A 156 0.10 -4.98 -24.53
C GLN A 156 0.22 -4.71 -23.01
N LEU A 157 0.27 -3.43 -22.61
CA LEU A 157 0.22 -3.05 -21.19
C LEU A 157 -1.10 -3.53 -20.56
N LYS A 158 -2.22 -3.27 -21.19
CA LYS A 158 -3.53 -3.71 -20.72
C LYS A 158 -3.59 -5.24 -20.56
N ALA A 159 -3.09 -5.98 -21.55
CA ALA A 159 -3.04 -7.44 -21.48
C ALA A 159 -2.17 -7.92 -20.29
N CYS A 160 -1.00 -7.31 -20.08
CA CYS A 160 -0.15 -7.60 -18.95
C CYS A 160 -0.81 -7.29 -17.59
N LEU A 161 -1.49 -6.13 -17.48
CA LEU A 161 -2.17 -5.76 -16.24
C LEU A 161 -3.31 -6.75 -15.92
N ARG A 162 -4.07 -7.15 -16.93
CA ARG A 162 -5.12 -8.17 -16.76
C ARG A 162 -4.56 -9.54 -16.37
N ALA A 163 -3.43 -9.92 -16.94
CA ALA A 163 -2.77 -11.19 -16.60
C ALA A 163 -2.25 -11.21 -15.16
N ASN A 164 -1.67 -10.08 -14.68
CA ASN A 164 -1.05 -10.01 -13.36
C ASN A 164 -2.03 -9.63 -12.23
N ILE A 165 -3.08 -8.85 -12.52
CA ILE A 165 -4.05 -8.36 -11.52
C ILE A 165 -5.36 -9.16 -11.57
N GLY A 166 -5.74 -9.66 -12.76
CA GLY A 166 -7.03 -10.31 -12.97
C GLY A 166 -8.19 -9.32 -13.09
N GLU A 167 -9.41 -9.85 -13.06
CA GLU A 167 -10.66 -9.09 -13.25
C GLU A 167 -11.31 -8.69 -11.91
N TYR A 168 -10.52 -8.42 -10.88
CA TYR A 168 -11.03 -7.99 -9.59
C TYR A 168 -11.42 -6.52 -9.59
N THR A 169 -12.59 -6.22 -9.02
CA THR A 169 -12.95 -4.86 -8.60
C THR A 169 -12.22 -4.50 -7.30
N PHE A 170 -12.19 -3.22 -6.93
CA PHE A 170 -11.61 -2.81 -5.65
C PHE A 170 -12.28 -3.48 -4.46
N GLU A 171 -13.59 -3.66 -4.51
CA GLU A 171 -14.37 -4.32 -3.46
C GLU A 171 -14.02 -5.80 -3.36
N GLU A 172 -14.01 -6.54 -4.47
CA GLU A 172 -13.65 -7.96 -4.49
C GLU A 172 -12.21 -8.20 -4.05
N ALA A 173 -11.27 -7.34 -4.46
CA ALA A 173 -9.88 -7.40 -4.02
C ALA A 173 -9.79 -7.21 -2.49
N PHE A 174 -10.53 -6.25 -1.94
CA PHE A 174 -10.57 -6.01 -0.50
C PHE A 174 -11.19 -7.20 0.25
N GLN A 175 -12.29 -7.75 -0.23
CA GLN A 175 -12.93 -8.94 0.37
C GLN A 175 -12.01 -10.16 0.36
N LYS A 176 -11.21 -10.34 -0.71
CA LYS A 176 -10.25 -11.44 -0.83
C LYS A 176 -9.05 -11.28 0.12
N THR A 177 -8.52 -10.07 0.24
CA THR A 177 -7.17 -9.84 0.83
C THR A 177 -7.18 -9.03 2.12
N GLY A 178 -8.25 -8.29 2.40
CA GLY A 178 -8.31 -7.29 3.47
C GLY A 178 -7.45 -6.05 3.19
N ARG A 179 -6.81 -5.93 2.00
CA ARG A 179 -5.97 -4.80 1.64
C ARG A 179 -6.75 -3.71 0.93
N SER A 180 -6.59 -2.48 1.38
CA SER A 180 -7.12 -1.29 0.73
C SER A 180 -6.16 -0.80 -0.34
N ILE A 181 -6.51 -1.01 -1.61
CA ILE A 181 -5.75 -0.53 -2.76
C ILE A 181 -6.19 0.90 -3.07
N ASN A 182 -5.23 1.79 -3.27
CA ASN A 182 -5.46 3.18 -3.61
C ASN A 182 -4.61 3.56 -4.81
N VAL A 183 -5.24 3.97 -5.90
CA VAL A 183 -4.56 4.33 -7.16
C VAL A 183 -4.73 5.80 -7.42
N SER A 184 -3.61 6.54 -7.47
CA SER A 184 -3.66 7.96 -7.84
C SER A 184 -3.66 8.11 -9.35
N VAL A 185 -4.59 8.93 -9.87
CA VAL A 185 -4.69 9.26 -11.28
C VAL A 185 -4.68 10.77 -11.47
N SER A 186 -3.92 11.23 -12.46
CA SER A 186 -3.85 12.66 -12.81
C SER A 186 -4.57 12.87 -14.14
N PRO A 187 -5.55 13.79 -14.19
CA PRO A 187 -6.25 14.09 -15.44
C PRO A 187 -5.33 14.85 -16.39
N VAL A 188 -5.52 14.64 -17.69
CA VAL A 188 -4.79 15.37 -18.74
C VAL A 188 -5.23 16.84 -18.82
N GLN A 189 -6.46 17.12 -18.43
CA GLN A 189 -7.02 18.47 -18.47
C GLN A 189 -6.53 19.31 -17.29
N THR A 190 -6.02 20.51 -17.59
CA THR A 190 -5.36 21.41 -16.64
C THR A 190 -6.22 21.92 -15.47
N HIS A 191 -7.55 21.87 -15.61
CA HIS A 191 -8.49 22.35 -14.58
C HIS A 191 -9.07 21.25 -13.69
N GLN A 192 -8.72 19.99 -13.90
CA GLN A 192 -9.16 18.88 -13.08
C GLN A 192 -8.11 18.52 -12.04
N LYS A 193 -8.58 18.22 -10.82
CA LYS A 193 -7.70 17.76 -9.74
C LYS A 193 -7.38 16.27 -9.88
N ALA A 194 -6.20 15.88 -9.43
CA ALA A 194 -5.86 14.47 -9.26
C ALA A 194 -6.92 13.75 -8.41
N ARG A 195 -7.18 12.49 -8.74
CA ARG A 195 -8.16 11.65 -8.04
C ARG A 195 -7.50 10.43 -7.44
N LEU A 196 -8.04 9.98 -6.33
CA LEU A 196 -7.69 8.71 -5.71
C LEU A 196 -8.83 7.72 -5.99
N LEU A 197 -8.53 6.66 -6.74
CA LEU A 197 -9.43 5.56 -7.03
C LEU A 197 -9.16 4.44 -6.02
N CYS A 198 -10.19 4.04 -5.29
CA CYS A 198 -10.08 3.01 -4.25
C CYS A 198 -11.45 2.40 -3.97
N GLY A 199 -11.52 1.38 -3.12
CA GLY A 199 -12.78 0.74 -2.73
C GLY A 199 -13.82 1.70 -2.15
N TYR A 200 -13.39 2.76 -1.49
CA TYR A 200 -14.31 3.78 -0.95
C TYR A 200 -14.92 4.69 -2.02
N THR A 201 -14.11 5.12 -3.00
CA THR A 201 -14.56 6.07 -4.05
C THR A 201 -15.12 5.38 -5.29
N SER A 202 -14.69 4.15 -5.57
CA SER A 202 -14.97 3.45 -6.82
C SER A 202 -14.99 1.92 -6.61
N PRO A 203 -15.87 1.38 -5.73
CA PRO A 203 -15.83 -0.02 -5.30
C PRO A 203 -15.95 -1.02 -6.46
N TYR A 204 -16.76 -0.70 -7.46
CA TYR A 204 -17.05 -1.58 -8.61
C TYR A 204 -16.12 -1.36 -9.82
N LEU A 205 -15.14 -0.47 -9.70
CA LEU A 205 -14.15 -0.28 -10.75
C LEU A 205 -13.13 -1.42 -10.71
N LEU A 206 -12.77 -1.94 -11.89
CA LEU A 206 -11.73 -2.95 -12.02
C LEU A 206 -10.36 -2.35 -11.66
N VAL A 207 -9.62 -3.04 -10.80
CA VAL A 207 -8.31 -2.57 -10.31
C VAL A 207 -7.34 -2.35 -11.47
N TRP A 208 -7.24 -3.29 -12.42
CA TRP A 208 -6.34 -3.15 -13.57
C TRP A 208 -6.68 -1.92 -14.43
N SER A 209 -7.95 -1.56 -14.54
CA SER A 209 -8.40 -0.38 -15.32
C SER A 209 -7.95 0.93 -14.65
N ALA A 210 -8.08 1.03 -13.33
CA ALA A 210 -7.56 2.17 -12.56
C ALA A 210 -6.03 2.27 -12.67
N VAL A 211 -5.35 1.13 -12.57
CA VAL A 211 -3.89 1.04 -12.71
C VAL A 211 -3.44 1.47 -14.10
N LEU A 212 -4.14 1.02 -15.16
CA LEU A 212 -3.89 1.46 -16.54
C LEU A 212 -4.01 2.98 -16.66
N ALA A 213 -5.06 3.58 -16.11
CA ALA A 213 -5.25 5.03 -16.14
C ALA A 213 -4.14 5.80 -15.40
N SER A 214 -3.58 5.22 -14.33
CA SER A 214 -2.44 5.79 -13.60
C SER A 214 -1.11 5.65 -14.36
N ALA A 215 -0.95 4.56 -15.11
CA ALA A 215 0.29 4.24 -15.83
C ALA A 215 0.33 4.82 -17.25
N ALA A 216 -0.81 5.19 -17.82
CA ALA A 216 -0.92 5.75 -19.18
C ALA A 216 -0.37 7.18 -19.22
N VAL A 217 0.94 7.31 -19.34
CA VAL A 217 1.62 8.61 -19.46
C VAL A 217 1.54 9.10 -20.90
N PRO A 218 0.95 10.29 -21.17
CA PRO A 218 0.88 10.84 -22.51
C PRO A 218 2.25 10.93 -23.19
N GLY A 219 2.38 10.43 -24.40
CA GLY A 219 3.63 10.40 -25.18
C GLY A 219 4.53 9.17 -24.92
N ILE A 220 4.20 8.34 -23.93
CA ILE A 220 4.85 7.03 -23.73
C ILE A 220 3.95 5.89 -24.27
N PHE A 221 2.64 6.03 -24.10
CA PHE A 221 1.60 5.12 -24.58
C PHE A 221 0.66 5.81 -25.56
#